data_0a7babe815a96250e3de54fea0c0aa50
#
_entry.id   0a7babe815a96250e3de54fea0c0aa50
#
_cell.length_a   1.000
_cell.length_b   1.000
_cell.length_c   1.000
_cell.angle_alpha   90.00
_cell.angle_beta   90.00
_cell.angle_gamma   90.00
#
_symmetry.space_group_name_H-M   'P 1'
#
loop_
_entity.id
_entity.type
_entity.pdbx_description
1 polymer ?
#
loop_
_entity_poly.entity_id
_entity_poly.type
_entity_poly.pdbx_seq_one_letter_code
_entity_poly.pdbx_strand_id
1 'polypeptide(L)'
;MKKDKKISAKDGLKRKSEILTMEDLLKTEGLEKLGFKKGQEVKGKIATIKNKAIYIDIGGKTDAIVMGKEFEFVKDYISDLKIGDEIEVQVKSPENDKGQILVSIRGAASGYGWNYFKEKEKSGGEVMVFAKELNRGGAVVIAPFGFFGFIPGSQIGTKFEGDPDKMIGKKIKTKVLEVDQAKNRLVFSERLVSEPDKVGEEVGAIENLKLGEVFDADIVRVEPFGVFVRVNCDNKGTPLNLEGLVHISEISWEKVSELSSLYKNKDKIKIKLISKDEGRLQFSIKRLSDDPWEKIENKYPKDKETEGEVVRLANFGALVKLETGVEGLIHISKLTGGVSLKEGDKVQVYIESIDVQKRKISLGIVETSKKNVIYK
;
A
#
# COMPACT_ATOMS: atom_id res chain seq x y z
N MET A 1 87.23 -15.30 6.34
CA MET A 1 87.62 -15.28 4.91
C MET A 1 86.60 -14.40 4.23
N LYS A 2 86.92 -13.16 4.10
CA LYS A 2 87.32 -12.36 2.94
C LYS A 2 86.57 -12.75 1.63
N LYS A 3 85.65 -11.87 1.11
CA LYS A 3 85.94 -11.25 -0.16
C LYS A 3 84.94 -10.08 -0.41
N ASP A 4 85.59 -8.92 -0.39
CA ASP A 4 85.09 -7.69 -0.95
C ASP A 4 84.82 -7.83 -2.45
N LYS A 5 83.81 -7.14 -2.99
CA LYS A 5 83.84 -6.64 -4.35
C LYS A 5 83.02 -5.31 -4.47
N LYS A 6 83.79 -4.24 -4.46
CA LYS A 6 83.84 -3.06 -5.28
C LYS A 6 82.54 -2.61 -6.00
N ILE A 7 82.25 -1.42 -5.63
CA ILE A 7 81.56 -0.30 -6.27
C ILE A 7 81.89 -0.14 -7.76
N SER A 8 80.85 0.06 -8.59
CA SER A 8 81.03 0.78 -9.84
C SER A 8 79.84 1.81 -9.95
N ALA A 9 80.29 3.04 -9.81
CA ALA A 9 79.49 4.20 -10.13
C ALA A 9 79.41 4.32 -11.65
N LYS A 10 78.23 4.47 -12.18
CA LYS A 10 77.82 5.24 -13.36
C LYS A 10 76.44 4.68 -13.85
N ASP A 11 75.38 5.36 -13.43
CA ASP A 11 74.35 5.59 -14.41
C ASP A 11 73.57 6.86 -14.04
N GLY A 12 73.52 7.64 -15.05
CA GLY A 12 73.21 9.03 -15.05
C GLY A 12 71.82 9.43 -14.60
N LEU A 13 71.80 10.55 -13.96
CA LEU A 13 70.65 11.42 -13.86
C LEU A 13 69.96 11.60 -15.24
N LYS A 14 68.87 10.89 -15.46
CA LYS A 14 67.79 11.37 -16.36
C LYS A 14 66.64 11.81 -15.45
N ARG A 15 66.71 13.04 -14.94
CA ARG A 15 65.52 13.80 -14.55
C ARG A 15 64.74 14.04 -15.82
N LYS A 16 63.75 13.17 -16.09
CA LYS A 16 62.62 13.52 -16.92
C LYS A 16 61.84 14.56 -16.12
N SER A 17 61.99 15.82 -16.50
CA SER A 17 61.04 16.85 -16.17
C SER A 17 59.72 16.46 -16.83
N GLU A 18 58.88 15.74 -16.12
CA GLU A 18 57.47 15.63 -16.46
C GLU A 18 56.94 17.06 -16.35
N ILE A 19 56.63 17.61 -17.49
CA ILE A 19 55.87 18.85 -17.57
C ILE A 19 54.52 18.49 -16.98
N LEU A 20 54.34 18.72 -15.67
CA LEU A 20 53.01 18.67 -15.00
C LEU A 20 52.11 19.67 -15.76
N THR A 21 51.11 19.17 -16.41
CA THR A 21 50.12 20.02 -17.01
C THR A 21 49.41 20.82 -15.94
N MET A 22 48.89 21.99 -16.31
CA MET A 22 48.11 22.81 -15.33
C MET A 22 47.00 22.00 -14.65
N GLU A 23 46.46 21.02 -15.38
CA GLU A 23 45.47 20.06 -14.81
C GLU A 23 46.06 19.11 -13.77
N ASP A 24 47.29 18.64 -13.93
CA ASP A 24 47.98 17.80 -12.95
C ASP A 24 48.38 18.57 -11.70
N LEU A 25 48.77 19.84 -11.85
CA LEU A 25 49.01 20.73 -10.71
C LEU A 25 47.72 21.07 -9.95
N LEU A 26 46.60 21.26 -10.63
CA LEU A 26 45.29 21.47 -10.01
C LEU A 26 44.82 20.24 -9.25
N LYS A 27 45.14 19.02 -9.70
CA LYS A 27 44.82 17.77 -8.98
C LYS A 27 45.68 17.55 -7.73
N THR A 28 46.97 17.88 -7.77
CA THR A 28 47.91 17.68 -6.67
C THR A 28 47.71 18.67 -5.53
N GLU A 29 47.25 19.88 -5.78
CA GLU A 29 47.02 20.90 -4.73
C GLU A 29 45.61 20.90 -4.15
N GLY A 30 44.75 19.95 -4.52
CA GLY A 30 43.36 19.91 -4.01
C GLY A 30 42.47 21.07 -4.49
N LEU A 31 42.93 21.81 -5.51
CA LEU A 31 42.25 22.96 -6.11
C LEU A 31 41.06 22.59 -7.01
N GLU A 32 40.82 21.30 -7.25
CA GLU A 32 39.60 20.81 -7.95
C GLU A 32 38.29 21.09 -7.18
N LYS A 33 38.36 21.54 -5.92
CA LYS A 33 37.19 21.87 -5.12
C LYS A 33 36.70 23.32 -5.24
N LEU A 34 37.17 24.09 -6.21
CA LEU A 34 36.87 25.52 -6.31
C LEU A 34 35.54 25.88 -6.99
N GLY A 35 34.79 24.91 -7.44
CA GLY A 35 33.49 25.18 -8.06
C GLY A 35 32.44 24.11 -7.76
N PHE A 36 31.60 24.36 -6.77
CA PHE A 36 30.41 23.51 -6.54
C PHE A 36 29.41 23.71 -7.67
N LYS A 37 28.80 22.61 -8.15
CA LYS A 37 27.75 22.64 -9.17
C LYS A 37 26.38 22.55 -8.49
N LYS A 38 25.39 23.22 -9.06
CA LYS A 38 24.00 23.09 -8.61
C LYS A 38 23.54 21.62 -8.71
N GLY A 39 22.98 21.10 -7.64
CA GLY A 39 22.53 19.70 -7.52
C GLY A 39 23.60 18.75 -7.04
N GLN A 40 24.85 19.17 -6.87
CA GLN A 40 25.93 18.33 -6.37
C GLN A 40 25.70 17.97 -4.89
N GLU A 41 25.89 16.69 -4.55
CA GLU A 41 25.88 16.19 -3.18
C GLU A 41 27.30 16.22 -2.62
N VAL A 42 27.45 16.79 -1.43
CA VAL A 42 28.73 16.96 -0.76
C VAL A 42 28.55 16.64 0.72
N LYS A 43 29.56 16.01 1.32
CA LYS A 43 29.62 15.85 2.77
C LYS A 43 30.12 17.15 3.41
N GLY A 44 29.46 17.60 4.44
CA GLY A 44 29.84 18.79 5.17
C GLY A 44 29.77 18.58 6.67
N LYS A 45 30.46 19.42 7.41
CA LYS A 45 30.48 19.39 8.86
C LYS A 45 29.75 20.62 9.42
N ILE A 46 28.90 20.43 10.41
CA ILE A 46 28.17 21.53 11.02
C ILE A 46 29.15 22.46 11.78
N ALA A 47 29.29 23.67 11.27
CA ALA A 47 30.15 24.69 11.90
C ALA A 47 29.40 25.49 12.97
N THR A 48 28.20 25.95 12.67
CA THR A 48 27.40 26.77 13.59
C THR A 48 25.90 26.63 13.32
N ILE A 49 25.11 26.56 14.40
CA ILE A 49 23.63 26.54 14.34
C ILE A 49 23.13 27.86 14.93
N LYS A 50 22.38 28.65 14.16
CA LYS A 50 21.71 29.90 14.59
C LYS A 50 20.20 29.77 14.46
N ASN A 51 19.44 30.67 15.08
CA ASN A 51 17.97 30.60 15.15
C ASN A 51 17.23 30.53 13.80
N LYS A 52 17.86 30.90 12.69
CA LYS A 52 17.25 30.94 11.35
C LYS A 52 18.18 30.45 10.23
N ALA A 53 19.34 29.93 10.59
CA ALA A 53 20.32 29.45 9.61
C ALA A 53 21.29 28.46 10.24
N ILE A 54 21.72 27.48 9.42
CA ILE A 54 22.83 26.59 9.74
C ILE A 54 23.99 26.88 8.79
N TYR A 55 25.18 26.91 9.35
CA TYR A 55 26.43 27.04 8.61
C TYR A 55 27.15 25.69 8.62
N ILE A 56 27.55 25.26 7.42
CA ILE A 56 28.11 23.93 7.19
C ILE A 56 29.41 24.10 6.42
N ASP A 57 30.51 23.63 6.98
CA ASP A 57 31.78 23.58 6.31
C ASP A 57 31.78 22.41 5.32
N ILE A 58 31.84 22.70 4.03
CA ILE A 58 31.88 21.75 2.92
C ILE A 58 33.24 21.70 2.24
N GLY A 59 34.25 22.31 2.87
CA GLY A 59 35.60 22.43 2.31
C GLY A 59 35.69 23.46 1.18
N GLY A 60 34.79 24.46 1.15
CA GLY A 60 34.77 25.56 0.21
C GLY A 60 35.51 26.80 0.75
N LYS A 61 35.52 27.89 -0.03
CA LYS A 61 36.08 29.19 0.41
C LYS A 61 35.29 29.83 1.56
N THR A 62 33.99 29.49 1.62
CA THR A 62 33.06 30.00 2.65
C THR A 62 32.17 28.83 3.08
N ASP A 63 31.69 28.90 4.33
CA ASP A 63 30.72 27.98 4.85
C ASP A 63 29.43 28.01 4.00
N ALA A 64 28.90 26.87 3.69
CA ALA A 64 27.60 26.75 3.08
C ALA A 64 26.50 27.05 4.08
N ILE A 65 25.40 27.64 3.62
CA ILE A 65 24.30 28.06 4.49
C ILE A 65 22.97 27.39 4.08
N VAL A 66 22.24 26.94 5.10
CA VAL A 66 20.82 26.57 5.00
C VAL A 66 19.99 27.66 5.66
N MET A 67 19.09 28.30 4.93
CA MET A 67 18.30 29.43 5.43
C MET A 67 16.89 29.49 4.85
N GLY A 68 16.04 30.35 5.45
CA GLY A 68 14.68 30.61 4.97
C GLY A 68 13.76 29.39 5.03
N LYS A 69 13.01 29.16 3.97
CA LYS A 69 12.06 28.03 3.89
C LYS A 69 12.74 26.67 4.06
N GLU A 70 13.99 26.50 3.59
CA GLU A 70 14.75 25.27 3.79
C GLU A 70 14.99 24.98 5.26
N PHE A 71 15.37 26.00 6.04
CA PHE A 71 15.58 25.86 7.48
C PHE A 71 14.30 25.49 8.23
N GLU A 72 13.16 26.09 7.86
CA GLU A 72 11.87 25.80 8.51
C GLU A 72 11.43 24.35 8.27
N PHE A 73 11.64 23.82 7.05
CA PHE A 73 11.29 22.44 6.72
C PHE A 73 12.09 21.39 7.52
N VAL A 74 13.32 21.70 7.86
CA VAL A 74 14.24 20.75 8.51
C VAL A 74 14.50 21.09 9.98
N LYS A 75 13.68 21.96 10.55
CA LYS A 75 13.85 22.47 11.93
C LYS A 75 13.89 21.35 12.98
N ASP A 76 13.00 20.38 12.85
CA ASP A 76 12.95 19.23 13.77
C ASP A 76 14.24 18.39 13.68
N TYR A 77 14.75 18.18 12.46
CA TYR A 77 16.04 17.51 12.24
C TYR A 77 17.21 18.28 12.81
N ILE A 78 17.21 19.62 12.65
CA ILE A 78 18.26 20.49 13.17
C ILE A 78 18.33 20.43 14.71
N SER A 79 17.18 20.23 15.38
CA SER A 79 17.13 20.14 16.85
C SER A 79 17.92 18.95 17.39
N ASP A 80 18.04 17.90 16.62
CA ASP A 80 18.75 16.66 16.99
C ASP A 80 20.23 16.70 16.60
N LEU A 81 20.67 17.69 15.78
CA LEU A 81 22.03 17.86 15.31
C LEU A 81 22.91 18.64 16.29
N LYS A 82 24.19 18.25 16.34
CA LYS A 82 25.20 18.93 17.15
C LYS A 82 26.26 19.57 16.26
N ILE A 83 26.91 20.58 16.79
CA ILE A 83 28.07 21.22 16.15
C ILE A 83 29.18 20.14 16.00
N GLY A 84 29.70 19.98 14.79
CA GLY A 84 30.69 18.99 14.46
C GLY A 84 30.17 17.72 13.81
N ASP A 85 28.83 17.52 13.74
CA ASP A 85 28.24 16.38 13.04
C ASP A 85 28.49 16.46 11.53
N GLU A 86 28.74 15.31 10.89
CA GLU A 86 28.88 15.20 9.46
C GLU A 86 27.54 14.89 8.82
N ILE A 87 27.14 15.69 7.82
CA ILE A 87 25.88 15.54 7.12
C ILE A 87 26.08 15.65 5.60
N GLU A 88 25.22 14.96 4.86
CA GLU A 88 25.16 15.11 3.40
C GLU A 88 24.31 16.30 3.03
N VAL A 89 24.84 17.18 2.18
CA VAL A 89 24.17 18.40 1.73
C VAL A 89 24.14 18.45 0.21
N GLN A 90 23.06 18.99 -0.33
CA GLN A 90 22.91 19.19 -1.77
C GLN A 90 23.06 20.68 -2.07
N VAL A 91 23.95 21.04 -2.98
CA VAL A 91 24.15 22.42 -3.40
C VAL A 91 22.94 22.92 -4.21
N LYS A 92 22.25 23.94 -3.71
CA LYS A 92 21.13 24.62 -4.39
C LYS A 92 21.61 25.75 -5.29
N SER A 93 22.54 26.54 -4.78
CA SER A 93 23.20 27.61 -5.53
C SER A 93 24.66 27.66 -5.11
N PRO A 94 25.62 27.60 -6.07
CA PRO A 94 27.03 27.68 -5.76
C PRO A 94 27.43 29.04 -5.18
N GLU A 95 26.69 30.09 -5.51
CA GLU A 95 26.89 31.45 -4.98
C GLU A 95 25.57 32.21 -5.03
N ASN A 96 25.28 32.97 -3.98
CA ASN A 96 24.17 33.91 -3.92
C ASN A 96 24.70 35.35 -4.07
N ASP A 97 23.80 36.36 -4.07
CA ASP A 97 24.13 37.79 -4.15
C ASP A 97 25.08 38.28 -3.04
N LYS A 98 25.29 37.46 -2.01
CA LYS A 98 26.19 37.73 -0.87
C LYS A 98 27.47 36.87 -0.90
N GLY A 99 27.76 36.17 -2.00
CA GLY A 99 28.92 35.29 -2.11
C GLY A 99 28.86 34.02 -1.27
N GLN A 100 27.66 33.60 -0.80
CA GLN A 100 27.48 32.43 0.05
C GLN A 100 26.94 31.25 -0.76
N ILE A 101 27.38 30.04 -0.42
CA ILE A 101 26.91 28.80 -1.01
C ILE A 101 25.60 28.40 -0.32
N LEU A 102 24.51 28.29 -1.09
CA LEU A 102 23.24 27.83 -0.56
C LEU A 102 23.12 26.31 -0.72
N VAL A 103 22.82 25.63 0.38
CA VAL A 103 22.66 24.16 0.39
C VAL A 103 21.32 23.76 1.01
N SER A 104 20.89 22.54 0.65
CA SER A 104 19.72 21.86 1.22
C SER A 104 20.17 20.61 1.96
N ILE A 105 19.61 20.37 3.12
CA ILE A 105 19.80 19.15 3.91
C ILE A 105 18.55 18.27 3.92
N ARG A 106 17.58 18.53 3.02
CA ARG A 106 16.34 17.74 2.95
C ARG A 106 16.57 16.26 2.71
N GLY A 107 17.57 15.91 1.87
CA GLY A 107 17.92 14.52 1.62
C GLY A 107 18.33 13.79 2.90
N ALA A 108 19.25 14.40 3.66
CA ALA A 108 19.71 13.87 4.94
C ALA A 108 18.57 13.84 5.97
N ALA A 109 17.78 14.91 6.08
CA ALA A 109 16.62 14.97 6.96
C ALA A 109 15.56 13.92 6.63
N SER A 110 15.31 13.67 5.32
CA SER A 110 14.40 12.61 4.88
C SER A 110 14.91 11.23 5.26
N GLY A 111 16.17 10.93 5.00
CA GLY A 111 16.80 9.65 5.40
C GLY A 111 16.73 9.44 6.92
N TYR A 112 17.05 10.47 7.68
CA TYR A 112 16.95 10.44 9.14
C TYR A 112 15.52 10.21 9.61
N GLY A 113 14.54 10.92 9.03
CA GLY A 113 13.13 10.78 9.37
C GLY A 113 12.60 9.38 9.12
N TRP A 114 12.95 8.76 7.99
CA TRP A 114 12.57 7.36 7.73
C TRP A 114 13.16 6.39 8.76
N ASN A 115 14.43 6.56 9.12
CA ASN A 115 15.07 5.74 10.15
C ASN A 115 14.42 5.94 11.53
N TYR A 116 14.11 7.19 11.89
CA TYR A 116 13.37 7.52 13.10
C TYR A 116 12.02 6.80 13.17
N PHE A 117 11.22 6.81 12.10
CA PHE A 117 9.93 6.12 12.10
C PHE A 117 10.08 4.60 12.13
N LYS A 118 11.08 4.01 11.44
CA LYS A 118 11.39 2.58 11.53
C LYS A 118 11.81 2.15 12.94
N GLU A 119 12.55 2.99 13.63
CA GLU A 119 12.93 2.73 15.03
C GLU A 119 11.71 2.83 15.96
N LYS A 120 10.86 3.84 15.76
CA LYS A 120 9.60 4.00 16.51
C LYS A 120 8.62 2.85 16.26
N GLU A 121 8.51 2.35 15.04
CA GLU A 121 7.72 1.16 14.71
C GLU A 121 8.20 -0.06 15.51
N LYS A 122 9.52 -0.32 15.52
CA LYS A 122 10.12 -1.47 16.25
C LYS A 122 10.03 -1.32 17.76
N SER A 123 10.25 -0.14 18.29
CA SER A 123 10.22 0.12 19.75
C SER A 123 8.82 0.32 20.31
N GLY A 124 7.80 0.50 19.46
CA GLY A 124 6.44 0.88 19.89
C GLY A 124 6.38 2.27 20.53
N GLY A 125 7.36 3.13 20.27
CA GLY A 125 7.46 4.47 20.85
C GLY A 125 6.37 5.41 20.35
N GLU A 126 5.94 6.32 21.23
CA GLU A 126 4.97 7.37 20.87
C GLU A 126 5.58 8.40 19.92
N VAL A 127 4.75 8.89 19.00
CA VAL A 127 5.06 9.97 18.07
C VAL A 127 3.93 11.00 18.14
N MET A 128 4.31 12.29 18.26
CA MET A 128 3.35 13.39 18.21
C MET A 128 3.10 13.76 16.75
N VAL A 129 1.85 13.71 16.33
CA VAL A 129 1.42 14.10 14.98
C VAL A 129 0.40 15.23 15.05
N PHE A 130 0.30 16.04 14.01
CA PHE A 130 -0.67 17.12 13.89
C PHE A 130 -1.74 16.73 12.87
N ALA A 131 -3.00 16.65 13.29
CA ALA A 131 -4.11 16.33 12.38
C ALA A 131 -4.42 17.53 11.49
N LYS A 132 -4.25 17.35 10.17
CA LYS A 132 -4.43 18.39 9.16
C LYS A 132 -5.85 18.41 8.61
N GLU A 133 -6.31 17.27 8.17
CA GLU A 133 -7.62 17.10 7.52
C GLU A 133 -8.19 15.71 7.77
N LEU A 134 -9.50 15.59 7.64
CA LEU A 134 -10.22 14.33 7.76
C LEU A 134 -10.80 13.91 6.41
N ASN A 135 -10.62 12.63 6.07
CA ASN A 135 -11.17 12.01 4.88
C ASN A 135 -12.10 10.85 5.26
N ARG A 136 -12.87 10.32 4.30
CA ARG A 136 -13.79 9.18 4.53
C ARG A 136 -13.11 7.95 5.14
N GLY A 137 -11.82 7.76 4.88
CA GLY A 137 -11.05 6.62 5.39
C GLY A 137 -10.34 6.85 6.70
N GLY A 138 -10.20 8.10 7.17
CA GLY A 138 -9.43 8.46 8.36
C GLY A 138 -8.83 9.86 8.31
N ALA A 139 -7.87 10.16 9.18
CA ALA A 139 -7.23 11.45 9.32
C ALA A 139 -5.87 11.52 8.62
N VAL A 140 -5.65 12.56 7.83
CA VAL A 140 -4.31 12.91 7.30
C VAL A 140 -3.60 13.75 8.34
N VAL A 141 -2.38 13.34 8.68
CA VAL A 141 -1.58 13.97 9.73
C VAL A 141 -0.22 14.43 9.21
N ILE A 142 0.32 15.42 9.86
CA ILE A 142 1.70 15.87 9.68
C ILE A 142 2.51 15.33 10.85
N ALA A 143 3.46 14.49 10.55
CA ALA A 143 4.40 13.89 11.48
C ALA A 143 5.68 14.75 11.59
N PRO A 144 6.57 14.51 12.56
CA PRO A 144 7.88 15.14 12.67
C PRO A 144 8.65 15.13 11.35
N PHE A 145 9.57 16.05 11.18
CA PHE A 145 10.37 16.23 9.95
C PHE A 145 9.55 16.60 8.71
N GLY A 146 8.29 17.04 8.87
CA GLY A 146 7.39 17.43 7.77
C GLY A 146 6.83 16.27 6.94
N PHE A 147 6.90 15.05 7.46
CA PHE A 147 6.29 13.87 6.79
C PHE A 147 4.78 13.91 6.89
N PHE A 148 4.14 13.47 5.81
CA PHE A 148 2.70 13.20 5.82
C PHE A 148 2.45 11.75 6.21
N GLY A 149 1.45 11.55 7.06
CA GLY A 149 1.00 10.24 7.46
C GLY A 149 -0.51 10.14 7.49
N PHE A 150 -1.00 8.94 7.77
CA PHE A 150 -2.42 8.64 7.77
C PHE A 150 -2.79 7.84 9.02
N ILE A 151 -3.89 8.22 9.68
CA ILE A 151 -4.51 7.44 10.75
C ILE A 151 -5.81 6.87 10.18
N PRO A 152 -5.91 5.55 9.92
CA PRO A 152 -7.15 4.92 9.49
C PRO A 152 -8.27 5.15 10.51
N GLY A 153 -9.52 5.23 10.05
CA GLY A 153 -10.68 5.43 10.94
C GLY A 153 -10.78 4.36 12.05
N SER A 154 -10.42 3.12 11.76
CA SER A 154 -10.36 2.02 12.73
C SER A 154 -9.25 2.15 13.78
N GLN A 155 -8.27 3.04 13.53
CA GLN A 155 -7.13 3.31 14.41
C GLN A 155 -7.28 4.63 15.19
N ILE A 156 -8.46 5.21 15.11
CA ILE A 156 -8.89 6.36 15.94
C ILE A 156 -9.54 5.78 17.20
N GLY A 157 -9.05 6.16 18.37
CA GLY A 157 -9.60 5.68 19.65
C GLY A 157 -10.96 6.27 19.99
N THR A 158 -11.65 5.66 20.93
CA THR A 158 -13.01 6.03 21.37
C THR A 158 -13.15 7.48 21.79
N LYS A 159 -12.06 8.13 22.19
CA LYS A 159 -12.02 9.55 22.51
C LYS A 159 -12.48 10.47 21.36
N PHE A 160 -12.30 10.02 20.12
CA PHE A 160 -12.62 10.78 18.91
C PHE A 160 -13.65 10.03 18.03
N GLU A 161 -14.11 8.83 18.42
CA GLU A 161 -14.99 7.97 17.61
C GLU A 161 -16.34 8.62 17.30
N GLY A 162 -16.88 9.42 18.23
CA GLY A 162 -18.16 10.14 18.04
C GLY A 162 -18.05 11.44 17.24
N ASP A 163 -16.86 12.04 17.16
CA ASP A 163 -16.65 13.33 16.53
C ASP A 163 -15.17 13.47 16.09
N PRO A 164 -14.81 12.80 14.98
CA PRO A 164 -13.45 12.82 14.46
C PRO A 164 -12.96 14.22 14.08
N ASP A 165 -13.89 15.15 13.77
CA ASP A 165 -13.55 16.53 13.42
C ASP A 165 -12.83 17.27 14.57
N LYS A 166 -13.05 16.82 15.81
CA LYS A 166 -12.32 17.36 16.97
C LYS A 166 -10.81 17.09 16.97
N MET A 167 -10.33 16.21 16.10
CA MET A 167 -8.90 15.96 15.92
C MET A 167 -8.22 17.06 15.12
N ILE A 168 -8.95 17.69 14.19
CA ILE A 168 -8.40 18.68 13.27
C ILE A 168 -7.77 19.86 14.06
N GLY A 169 -6.56 20.24 13.67
CA GLY A 169 -5.82 21.33 14.30
C GLY A 169 -5.17 20.98 15.63
N LYS A 170 -5.24 19.72 16.10
CA LYS A 170 -4.64 19.29 17.37
C LYS A 170 -3.41 18.43 17.18
N LYS A 171 -2.50 18.51 18.16
CA LYS A 171 -1.41 17.56 18.31
C LYS A 171 -1.92 16.33 19.04
N ILE A 172 -1.67 15.16 18.46
CA ILE A 172 -2.18 13.86 18.91
C ILE A 172 -0.99 12.93 19.13
N LYS A 173 -1.01 12.19 20.23
CA LYS A 173 -0.06 11.13 20.47
C LYS A 173 -0.49 9.89 19.73
N THR A 174 0.40 9.31 18.96
CA THR A 174 0.16 8.11 18.15
C THR A 174 1.33 7.15 18.24
N LYS A 175 1.11 5.89 17.85
CA LYS A 175 2.18 4.92 17.58
C LYS A 175 2.25 4.66 16.08
N VAL A 176 3.45 4.33 15.61
CA VAL A 176 3.68 3.95 14.21
C VAL A 176 3.20 2.52 14.01
N LEU A 177 2.35 2.28 13.01
CA LEU A 177 1.86 0.95 12.62
C LEU A 177 2.60 0.38 11.42
N GLU A 178 2.89 1.22 10.43
CA GLU A 178 3.47 0.78 9.16
C GLU A 178 4.38 1.88 8.59
N VAL A 179 5.56 1.50 8.16
CA VAL A 179 6.54 2.38 7.50
C VAL A 179 6.92 1.79 6.14
N ASP A 180 6.33 2.31 5.06
CA ASP A 180 6.66 1.95 3.68
C ASP A 180 7.36 3.12 2.98
N GLN A 181 8.70 3.09 2.99
CA GLN A 181 9.53 4.12 2.36
C GLN A 181 9.39 4.11 0.83
N ALA A 182 9.18 2.94 0.21
CA ALA A 182 9.07 2.82 -1.25
C ALA A 182 7.79 3.49 -1.79
N LYS A 183 6.70 3.38 -1.02
CA LYS A 183 5.41 4.02 -1.35
C LYS A 183 5.24 5.38 -0.68
N ASN A 184 6.25 5.88 0.05
CA ASN A 184 6.17 7.11 0.83
C ASN A 184 4.95 7.14 1.78
N ARG A 185 4.71 6.02 2.48
CA ARG A 185 3.53 5.81 3.30
C ARG A 185 3.90 5.59 4.75
N LEU A 186 3.26 6.38 5.63
CA LEU A 186 3.33 6.24 7.08
C LEU A 186 1.92 6.08 7.63
N VAL A 187 1.70 5.01 8.39
CA VAL A 187 0.42 4.73 9.04
C VAL A 187 0.60 4.81 10.54
N PHE A 188 -0.28 5.57 11.18
CA PHE A 188 -0.26 5.79 12.62
C PHE A 188 -1.53 5.26 13.28
N SER A 189 -1.45 4.95 14.57
CA SER A 189 -2.57 4.58 15.42
C SER A 189 -2.62 5.47 16.67
N GLU A 190 -3.75 6.10 16.88
CA GLU A 190 -4.05 6.78 18.14
C GLU A 190 -4.59 5.78 19.16
N ARG A 191 -5.35 4.79 18.70
CA ARG A 191 -5.97 3.75 19.53
C ARG A 191 -4.96 2.93 20.34
N LEU A 192 -3.78 2.66 19.77
CA LEU A 192 -2.67 1.98 20.48
C LEU A 192 -2.10 2.78 21.65
N VAL A 193 -2.36 4.09 21.71
CA VAL A 193 -1.95 4.95 22.82
C VAL A 193 -3.06 5.16 23.82
N SER A 194 -4.28 5.38 23.33
CA SER A 194 -5.45 5.65 24.20
C SER A 194 -6.03 4.38 24.85
N GLU A 195 -5.95 3.23 24.18
CA GLU A 195 -6.58 1.98 24.58
C GLU A 195 -5.66 0.75 24.41
N PRO A 196 -4.45 0.76 24.98
CA PRO A 196 -3.47 -0.31 24.76
C PRO A 196 -3.97 -1.68 25.23
N ASP A 197 -4.71 -1.72 26.37
CA ASP A 197 -5.23 -2.96 26.95
C ASP A 197 -6.29 -3.60 26.05
N LYS A 198 -7.23 -2.82 25.51
CA LYS A 198 -8.26 -3.32 24.61
C LYS A 198 -7.66 -3.85 23.30
N VAL A 199 -6.68 -3.15 22.75
CA VAL A 199 -6.00 -3.62 21.54
C VAL A 199 -5.23 -4.91 21.82
N GLY A 200 -4.58 -5.04 22.97
CA GLY A 200 -3.93 -6.28 23.39
C GLY A 200 -4.92 -7.45 23.52
N GLU A 201 -6.09 -7.22 24.10
CA GLU A 201 -7.16 -8.21 24.20
C GLU A 201 -7.72 -8.60 22.82
N GLU A 202 -7.88 -7.64 21.90
CA GLU A 202 -8.33 -7.90 20.52
C GLU A 202 -7.32 -8.77 19.76
N VAL A 203 -6.03 -8.45 19.83
CA VAL A 203 -4.97 -9.24 19.21
C VAL A 203 -4.96 -10.66 19.76
N GLY A 204 -5.02 -10.82 21.08
CA GLY A 204 -5.12 -12.13 21.72
C GLY A 204 -6.37 -12.90 21.33
N ALA A 205 -7.52 -12.23 21.17
CA ALA A 205 -8.75 -12.85 20.68
C ALA A 205 -8.61 -13.31 19.23
N ILE A 206 -8.03 -12.48 18.34
CA ILE A 206 -7.78 -12.82 16.94
C ILE A 206 -6.89 -14.06 16.80
N GLU A 207 -5.87 -14.19 17.64
CA GLU A 207 -4.98 -15.36 17.63
C GLU A 207 -5.72 -16.65 17.98
N ASN A 208 -6.70 -16.57 18.90
CA ASN A 208 -7.50 -17.73 19.35
C ASN A 208 -8.58 -18.17 18.34
N LEU A 209 -8.98 -17.32 17.39
CA LEU A 209 -9.96 -17.68 16.36
C LEU A 209 -9.43 -18.79 15.45
N LYS A 210 -10.29 -19.74 15.12
CA LYS A 210 -9.94 -20.84 14.19
C LYS A 210 -10.34 -20.50 12.76
N LEU A 211 -9.43 -20.75 11.82
CA LEU A 211 -9.74 -20.63 10.39
C LEU A 211 -10.90 -21.59 10.05
N GLY A 212 -11.84 -21.09 9.27
CA GLY A 212 -13.03 -21.86 8.89
C GLY A 212 -14.19 -21.78 9.86
N GLU A 213 -14.07 -21.10 10.98
CA GLU A 213 -15.14 -20.87 11.93
C GLU A 213 -16.20 -19.90 11.38
N VAL A 214 -17.46 -20.13 11.74
CA VAL A 214 -18.62 -19.35 11.27
C VAL A 214 -19.10 -18.43 12.38
N PHE A 215 -19.32 -17.17 12.04
CA PHE A 215 -19.75 -16.13 12.95
C PHE A 215 -21.00 -15.43 12.44
N ASP A 216 -21.81 -14.96 13.38
CA ASP A 216 -22.84 -13.97 13.12
C ASP A 216 -22.21 -12.57 13.21
N ALA A 217 -22.40 -11.75 12.18
CA ALA A 217 -21.79 -10.43 12.08
C ALA A 217 -22.79 -9.37 11.67
N ASP A 218 -22.56 -8.15 12.16
CA ASP A 218 -23.29 -6.96 11.76
C ASP A 218 -22.51 -6.19 10.69
N ILE A 219 -23.19 -5.74 9.63
CA ILE A 219 -22.58 -4.90 8.60
C ILE A 219 -22.38 -3.49 9.15
N VAL A 220 -21.11 -3.05 9.20
CA VAL A 220 -20.75 -1.70 9.63
C VAL A 220 -20.82 -0.72 8.47
N ARG A 221 -20.24 -1.11 7.30
CA ARG A 221 -20.15 -0.26 6.12
C ARG A 221 -20.05 -1.08 4.85
N VAL A 222 -20.69 -0.62 3.80
CA VAL A 222 -20.63 -1.19 2.44
C VAL A 222 -19.79 -0.29 1.56
N GLU A 223 -18.73 -0.84 0.96
CA GLU A 223 -17.83 -0.16 0.02
C GLU A 223 -17.83 -0.89 -1.34
N PRO A 224 -17.46 -0.26 -2.45
CA PRO A 224 -17.48 -0.90 -3.77
C PRO A 224 -16.62 -2.18 -3.88
N PHE A 225 -15.57 -2.30 -3.06
CA PHE A 225 -14.64 -3.44 -3.07
C PHE A 225 -14.98 -4.52 -2.03
N GLY A 226 -15.94 -4.27 -1.14
CA GLY A 226 -16.29 -5.23 -0.11
C GLY A 226 -17.14 -4.66 1.03
N VAL A 227 -17.47 -5.51 1.99
CA VAL A 227 -18.31 -5.20 3.14
C VAL A 227 -17.50 -5.29 4.41
N PHE A 228 -17.47 -4.20 5.20
CA PHE A 228 -16.91 -4.23 6.54
C PHE A 228 -17.94 -4.77 7.53
N VAL A 229 -17.51 -5.76 8.29
CA VAL A 229 -18.35 -6.49 9.23
C VAL A 229 -17.78 -6.43 10.63
N ARG A 230 -18.66 -6.45 11.63
CA ARG A 230 -18.31 -6.53 13.04
C ARG A 230 -18.81 -7.84 13.60
N VAL A 231 -17.90 -8.60 14.19
CA VAL A 231 -18.17 -9.90 14.83
C VAL A 231 -18.11 -9.71 16.33
N ASN A 232 -19.12 -10.18 17.03
CA ASN A 232 -19.12 -10.23 18.48
C ASN A 232 -18.52 -11.58 18.91
N CYS A 233 -17.34 -11.55 19.49
CA CYS A 233 -16.66 -12.73 20.03
C CYS A 233 -16.63 -12.65 21.55
N ASP A 234 -16.95 -13.74 22.22
CA ASP A 234 -16.75 -13.87 23.66
C ASP A 234 -15.33 -14.36 23.95
N ASN A 235 -14.49 -13.48 24.46
CA ASN A 235 -13.17 -13.86 24.94
C ASN A 235 -13.20 -13.91 26.48
N LYS A 236 -13.24 -15.12 27.05
CA LYS A 236 -13.23 -15.37 28.50
C LYS A 236 -14.28 -14.58 29.29
N GLY A 237 -15.48 -14.38 28.70
CA GLY A 237 -16.58 -13.67 29.37
C GLY A 237 -16.59 -12.14 29.13
N THR A 238 -15.66 -11.62 28.29
CA THR A 238 -15.69 -10.22 27.87
C THR A 238 -16.14 -10.16 26.40
N PRO A 239 -17.27 -9.49 26.09
CA PRO A 239 -17.70 -9.33 24.69
C PRO A 239 -16.75 -8.41 23.96
N LEU A 240 -16.08 -8.93 22.95
CA LEU A 240 -15.15 -8.20 22.09
C LEU A 240 -15.75 -8.02 20.70
N ASN A 241 -15.69 -6.79 20.22
CA ASN A 241 -16.14 -6.44 18.88
C ASN A 241 -14.93 -6.43 17.93
N LEU A 242 -14.81 -7.45 17.11
CA LEU A 242 -13.76 -7.53 16.09
C LEU A 242 -14.27 -7.07 14.74
N GLU A 243 -13.52 -6.20 14.06
CA GLU A 243 -13.86 -5.76 12.71
C GLU A 243 -13.06 -6.53 11.67
N GLY A 244 -13.70 -6.84 10.54
CA GLY A 244 -13.06 -7.49 9.41
C GLY A 244 -13.71 -7.14 8.09
N LEU A 245 -13.14 -7.68 7.01
CA LEU A 245 -13.54 -7.38 5.63
C LEU A 245 -14.02 -8.66 4.94
N VAL A 246 -15.18 -8.56 4.28
CA VAL A 246 -15.61 -9.52 3.24
C VAL A 246 -15.34 -8.86 1.89
N HIS A 247 -14.31 -9.32 1.19
CA HIS A 247 -14.00 -8.80 -0.15
C HIS A 247 -15.13 -9.16 -1.14
N ILE A 248 -15.38 -8.33 -2.16
CA ILE A 248 -16.44 -8.54 -3.16
C ILE A 248 -16.38 -9.94 -3.81
N SER A 249 -15.18 -10.46 -4.04
CA SER A 249 -14.97 -11.81 -4.59
C SER A 249 -15.32 -12.96 -3.61
N GLU A 250 -15.50 -12.65 -2.33
CA GLU A 250 -15.85 -13.62 -1.27
C GLU A 250 -17.30 -13.50 -0.79
N ILE A 251 -18.11 -12.68 -1.47
CA ILE A 251 -19.53 -12.49 -1.12
C ILE A 251 -20.41 -13.55 -1.77
N SER A 252 -20.26 -13.77 -3.07
CA SER A 252 -21.09 -14.71 -3.85
C SER A 252 -20.27 -15.46 -4.89
N TRP A 253 -20.77 -16.61 -5.29
CA TRP A 253 -20.30 -17.34 -6.47
C TRP A 253 -20.70 -16.67 -7.78
N GLU A 254 -21.74 -15.83 -7.75
CA GLU A 254 -22.15 -14.99 -8.88
C GLU A 254 -21.37 -13.68 -8.94
N LYS A 255 -21.27 -13.11 -10.13
CA LYS A 255 -20.66 -11.81 -10.33
C LYS A 255 -21.58 -10.70 -9.79
N VAL A 256 -21.17 -10.12 -8.67
CA VAL A 256 -21.89 -8.99 -8.05
C VAL A 256 -21.36 -7.69 -8.65
N SER A 257 -22.27 -6.88 -9.21
CA SER A 257 -21.95 -5.57 -9.78
C SER A 257 -22.03 -4.44 -8.75
N GLU A 258 -23.05 -4.48 -7.89
CA GLU A 258 -23.30 -3.46 -6.88
C GLU A 258 -23.63 -4.11 -5.52
N LEU A 259 -22.77 -3.86 -4.54
CA LEU A 259 -22.96 -4.37 -3.18
C LEU A 259 -24.03 -3.63 -2.40
N SER A 260 -24.21 -2.34 -2.70
CA SER A 260 -25.19 -1.46 -2.04
C SER A 260 -26.65 -1.86 -2.31
N SER A 261 -26.91 -2.62 -3.38
CA SER A 261 -28.23 -3.17 -3.66
C SER A 261 -28.56 -4.42 -2.86
N LEU A 262 -27.53 -5.18 -2.45
CA LEU A 262 -27.67 -6.45 -1.75
C LEU A 262 -27.60 -6.32 -0.23
N TYR A 263 -26.82 -5.36 0.26
CA TYR A 263 -26.53 -5.22 1.68
C TYR A 263 -26.68 -3.78 2.15
N LYS A 264 -27.24 -3.63 3.34
CA LYS A 264 -27.40 -2.35 4.04
C LYS A 264 -26.60 -2.33 5.33
N ASN A 265 -26.27 -1.15 5.80
CA ASN A 265 -25.65 -0.99 7.11
C ASN A 265 -26.57 -1.53 8.21
N LYS A 266 -25.99 -2.25 9.16
CA LYS A 266 -26.67 -2.93 10.29
C LYS A 266 -27.42 -4.22 9.92
N ASP A 267 -27.30 -4.71 8.68
CA ASP A 267 -27.80 -6.05 8.37
C ASP A 267 -26.98 -7.13 9.09
N LYS A 268 -27.66 -8.17 9.56
CA LYS A 268 -27.02 -9.33 10.16
C LYS A 268 -26.75 -10.40 9.12
N ILE A 269 -25.53 -10.85 9.06
CA ILE A 269 -25.08 -11.86 8.09
C ILE A 269 -24.24 -12.94 8.77
N LYS A 270 -24.26 -14.13 8.20
CA LYS A 270 -23.32 -15.19 8.60
C LYS A 270 -22.08 -15.11 7.71
N ILE A 271 -20.92 -15.26 8.33
CA ILE A 271 -19.63 -15.17 7.65
C ILE A 271 -18.70 -16.26 8.17
N LYS A 272 -17.77 -16.69 7.33
CA LYS A 272 -16.76 -17.70 7.65
C LYS A 272 -15.38 -17.08 7.61
N LEU A 273 -14.56 -17.29 8.64
CA LEU A 273 -13.19 -16.76 8.70
C LEU A 273 -12.28 -17.48 7.71
N ILE A 274 -11.61 -16.71 6.83
CA ILE A 274 -10.69 -17.24 5.81
C ILE A 274 -9.24 -17.01 6.19
N SER A 275 -8.92 -15.81 6.65
CA SER A 275 -7.56 -15.39 6.98
C SER A 275 -7.57 -14.42 8.16
N LYS A 276 -6.45 -14.41 8.90
CA LYS A 276 -6.17 -13.53 10.04
C LYS A 276 -4.76 -12.93 9.93
N ASP A 277 -4.42 -12.42 8.76
CA ASP A 277 -3.08 -11.89 8.48
C ASP A 277 -2.90 -10.49 9.05
N GLU A 278 -1.79 -10.26 9.71
CA GLU A 278 -1.37 -8.96 10.27
C GLU A 278 -2.45 -8.28 11.16
N GLY A 279 -3.23 -9.08 11.90
CA GLY A 279 -4.32 -8.57 12.74
C GLY A 279 -5.56 -8.12 11.94
N ARG A 280 -5.61 -8.39 10.64
CA ARG A 280 -6.77 -8.12 9.77
C ARG A 280 -7.55 -9.39 9.54
N LEU A 281 -8.84 -9.38 9.89
CA LEU A 281 -9.73 -10.50 9.68
C LEU A 281 -10.35 -10.42 8.28
N GLN A 282 -10.20 -11.49 7.51
CA GLN A 282 -10.87 -11.65 6.23
C GLN A 282 -11.92 -12.76 6.33
N PHE A 283 -13.10 -12.44 5.85
CA PHE A 283 -14.25 -13.33 5.92
C PHE A 283 -14.80 -13.63 4.53
N SER A 284 -15.57 -14.73 4.44
CA SER A 284 -16.28 -15.14 3.23
C SER A 284 -17.73 -15.49 3.57
N ILE A 285 -18.64 -15.03 2.73
CA ILE A 285 -20.04 -15.46 2.73
C ILE A 285 -20.19 -16.66 1.78
N LYS A 286 -19.56 -16.61 0.61
CA LYS A 286 -19.69 -17.68 -0.40
C LYS A 286 -19.23 -19.05 0.10
N ARG A 287 -18.23 -19.11 1.00
CA ARG A 287 -17.74 -20.37 1.58
C ARG A 287 -18.65 -20.97 2.65
N LEU A 288 -19.81 -20.35 2.94
CA LEU A 288 -20.87 -20.95 3.73
C LEU A 288 -21.69 -21.96 2.92
N SER A 289 -21.76 -21.79 1.61
CA SER A 289 -22.33 -22.76 0.66
C SER A 289 -21.24 -23.53 -0.04
N ASP A 290 -21.55 -24.77 -0.42
CA ASP A 290 -20.65 -25.59 -1.21
C ASP A 290 -20.34 -24.90 -2.55
N ASP A 291 -19.13 -25.13 -3.07
CA ASP A 291 -18.76 -24.63 -4.41
C ASP A 291 -19.58 -25.39 -5.45
N PRO A 292 -20.46 -24.71 -6.22
CA PRO A 292 -21.26 -25.37 -7.24
C PRO A 292 -20.41 -26.05 -8.33
N TRP A 293 -19.13 -25.67 -8.45
CA TRP A 293 -18.21 -26.25 -9.43
C TRP A 293 -17.54 -27.55 -8.97
N GLU A 294 -17.53 -27.88 -7.67
CA GLU A 294 -16.94 -29.14 -7.20
C GLU A 294 -17.64 -30.39 -7.74
N LYS A 295 -18.96 -30.30 -7.94
CA LYS A 295 -19.79 -31.43 -8.39
C LYS A 295 -20.40 -31.21 -9.78
N ILE A 296 -19.86 -30.21 -10.52
CA ILE A 296 -20.46 -29.76 -11.78
C ILE A 296 -20.52 -30.85 -12.84
N GLU A 297 -19.47 -31.66 -12.99
CA GLU A 297 -19.40 -32.76 -13.98
C GLU A 297 -20.43 -33.85 -13.70
N ASN A 298 -20.69 -34.16 -12.44
CA ASN A 298 -21.70 -35.15 -12.05
C ASN A 298 -23.11 -34.61 -12.25
N LYS A 299 -23.32 -33.33 -12.05
CA LYS A 299 -24.63 -32.68 -12.16
C LYS A 299 -25.03 -32.40 -13.60
N TYR A 300 -24.05 -32.02 -14.42
CA TYR A 300 -24.20 -31.67 -15.82
C TYR A 300 -23.31 -32.54 -16.72
N PRO A 301 -23.57 -33.86 -16.85
CA PRO A 301 -22.81 -34.69 -17.76
C PRO A 301 -22.97 -34.20 -19.21
N LYS A 302 -21.97 -34.51 -20.04
CA LYS A 302 -21.99 -34.19 -21.47
C LYS A 302 -23.29 -34.66 -22.12
N ASP A 303 -23.80 -33.87 -23.08
CA ASP A 303 -25.04 -34.10 -23.85
C ASP A 303 -26.32 -34.07 -22.98
N LYS A 304 -26.25 -33.73 -21.72
CA LYS A 304 -27.43 -33.52 -20.88
C LYS A 304 -28.16 -32.24 -21.28
N GLU A 305 -29.44 -32.39 -21.54
CA GLU A 305 -30.34 -31.28 -21.76
C GLU A 305 -30.75 -30.65 -20.42
N THR A 306 -30.74 -29.31 -20.37
CA THR A 306 -31.17 -28.56 -19.20
C THR A 306 -31.77 -27.20 -19.61
N GLU A 307 -32.61 -26.68 -18.77
CA GLU A 307 -33.16 -25.34 -18.95
C GLU A 307 -32.20 -24.30 -18.35
N GLY A 308 -31.96 -23.21 -19.08
CA GLY A 308 -31.17 -22.07 -18.60
C GLY A 308 -31.83 -20.75 -18.98
N GLU A 309 -31.44 -19.70 -18.30
CA GLU A 309 -31.92 -18.33 -18.54
C GLU A 309 -30.83 -17.48 -19.18
N VAL A 310 -31.15 -16.79 -20.26
CA VAL A 310 -30.21 -15.88 -20.94
C VAL A 310 -29.96 -14.65 -20.07
N VAL A 311 -28.76 -14.54 -19.48
CA VAL A 311 -28.37 -13.41 -18.62
C VAL A 311 -27.90 -12.24 -19.46
N ARG A 312 -27.14 -12.53 -20.53
CA ARG A 312 -26.51 -11.48 -21.35
C ARG A 312 -26.23 -11.94 -22.76
N LEU A 313 -26.44 -11.03 -23.71
CA LEU A 313 -26.02 -11.21 -25.10
C LEU A 313 -24.73 -10.43 -25.37
N ALA A 314 -23.72 -11.12 -25.91
CA ALA A 314 -22.43 -10.54 -26.28
C ALA A 314 -22.14 -10.82 -27.76
N ASN A 315 -21.19 -10.09 -28.35
CA ASN A 315 -20.79 -10.26 -29.76
C ASN A 315 -20.27 -11.68 -30.10
N PHE A 316 -19.82 -12.42 -29.10
CA PHE A 316 -19.28 -13.78 -29.24
C PHE A 316 -20.32 -14.88 -28.90
N GLY A 317 -21.51 -14.51 -28.44
CA GLY A 317 -22.57 -15.48 -28.11
C GLY A 317 -23.46 -15.04 -26.95
N ALA A 318 -24.29 -15.98 -26.46
CA ALA A 318 -25.20 -15.76 -25.34
C ALA A 318 -24.67 -16.42 -24.07
N LEU A 319 -24.65 -15.67 -22.98
CA LEU A 319 -24.36 -16.19 -21.63
C LEU A 319 -25.70 -16.67 -21.03
N VAL A 320 -25.72 -17.93 -20.63
CA VAL A 320 -26.89 -18.59 -20.06
C VAL A 320 -26.56 -19.07 -18.66
N LYS A 321 -27.38 -18.67 -17.70
CA LYS A 321 -27.33 -19.13 -16.32
C LYS A 321 -28.05 -20.46 -16.19
N LEU A 322 -27.36 -21.47 -15.70
CA LEU A 322 -27.91 -22.78 -15.41
C LEU A 322 -28.36 -22.87 -13.95
N GLU A 323 -27.55 -22.34 -13.03
CA GLU A 323 -27.87 -22.21 -11.62
C GLU A 323 -27.03 -21.10 -10.98
N THR A 324 -27.23 -20.83 -9.68
CA THR A 324 -26.48 -19.83 -8.92
C THR A 324 -24.98 -20.10 -8.99
N GLY A 325 -24.21 -19.17 -9.58
CA GLY A 325 -22.75 -19.29 -9.74
C GLY A 325 -22.30 -20.16 -10.90
N VAL A 326 -23.20 -20.68 -11.74
CA VAL A 326 -22.87 -21.50 -12.92
C VAL A 326 -23.45 -20.88 -14.17
N GLU A 327 -22.58 -20.35 -15.01
CA GLU A 327 -22.93 -19.78 -16.31
C GLU A 327 -22.26 -20.58 -17.44
N GLY A 328 -22.97 -20.76 -18.53
CA GLY A 328 -22.46 -21.38 -19.76
C GLY A 328 -22.54 -20.40 -20.94
N LEU A 329 -21.73 -20.64 -21.95
CA LEU A 329 -21.67 -19.84 -23.16
C LEU A 329 -22.22 -20.65 -24.34
N ILE A 330 -23.24 -20.09 -25.03
CA ILE A 330 -23.65 -20.51 -26.35
C ILE A 330 -22.90 -19.66 -27.37
N HIS A 331 -21.99 -20.29 -28.14
CA HIS A 331 -21.20 -19.55 -29.13
C HIS A 331 -22.07 -19.02 -30.27
N ILE A 332 -21.73 -17.84 -30.81
CA ILE A 332 -22.51 -17.20 -31.89
C ILE A 332 -22.75 -18.06 -33.09
N SER A 333 -21.81 -18.97 -33.44
CA SER A 333 -21.96 -19.92 -34.55
C SER A 333 -23.12 -20.91 -34.38
N LYS A 334 -23.64 -21.04 -33.15
CA LYS A 334 -24.76 -21.93 -32.79
C LYS A 334 -26.08 -21.20 -32.67
N LEU A 335 -26.03 -19.86 -32.76
CA LEU A 335 -27.20 -19.00 -32.82
C LEU A 335 -27.70 -18.75 -34.25
N THR A 336 -27.01 -19.35 -35.26
CA THR A 336 -27.36 -19.23 -36.68
C THR A 336 -28.50 -20.17 -37.01
N GLY A 337 -29.71 -19.70 -37.08
CA GLY A 337 -30.91 -20.49 -37.42
C GLY A 337 -32.20 -19.70 -37.20
N GLY A 338 -32.13 -18.37 -37.06
CA GLY A 338 -33.33 -17.54 -36.87
C GLY A 338 -33.83 -17.50 -35.42
N VAL A 339 -33.05 -18.00 -34.46
CA VAL A 339 -33.37 -17.90 -33.03
C VAL A 339 -32.92 -16.53 -32.53
N SER A 340 -33.86 -15.63 -32.40
CA SER A 340 -33.62 -14.32 -31.74
C SER A 340 -33.81 -14.50 -30.24
N LEU A 341 -32.69 -14.56 -29.49
CA LEU A 341 -32.70 -14.61 -28.04
C LEU A 341 -32.73 -13.18 -27.47
N LYS A 342 -33.42 -13.03 -26.36
CA LYS A 342 -33.41 -11.78 -25.54
C LYS A 342 -32.91 -12.10 -24.14
N GLU A 343 -32.39 -11.09 -23.46
CA GLU A 343 -32.04 -11.20 -22.04
C GLU A 343 -33.32 -11.52 -21.23
N GLY A 344 -33.24 -12.51 -20.35
CA GLY A 344 -34.35 -13.04 -19.58
C GLY A 344 -35.10 -14.22 -20.23
N ASP A 345 -34.77 -14.61 -21.47
CA ASP A 345 -35.42 -15.75 -22.12
C ASP A 345 -34.95 -17.06 -21.49
N LYS A 346 -35.91 -18.00 -21.30
CA LYS A 346 -35.62 -19.37 -20.91
C LYS A 346 -35.39 -20.23 -22.17
N VAL A 347 -34.25 -20.90 -22.17
CA VAL A 347 -33.80 -21.67 -23.31
C VAL A 347 -33.44 -23.11 -22.90
N GLN A 348 -33.77 -24.05 -23.73
CA GLN A 348 -33.33 -25.46 -23.59
C GLN A 348 -31.94 -25.56 -24.22
N VAL A 349 -30.95 -26.00 -23.41
CA VAL A 349 -29.56 -26.11 -23.82
C VAL A 349 -29.04 -27.52 -23.48
N TYR A 350 -28.06 -27.98 -24.23
CA TYR A 350 -27.32 -29.19 -23.89
C TYR A 350 -25.87 -28.85 -23.58
N ILE A 351 -25.25 -29.65 -22.73
CA ILE A 351 -23.86 -29.48 -22.32
C ILE A 351 -22.94 -30.07 -23.39
N GLU A 352 -22.11 -29.24 -23.99
CA GLU A 352 -21.15 -29.70 -24.99
C GLU A 352 -19.81 -30.06 -24.36
N SER A 353 -19.28 -29.16 -23.51
CA SER A 353 -18.04 -29.37 -22.77
C SER A 353 -18.01 -28.56 -21.50
N ILE A 354 -17.31 -29.06 -20.48
CA ILE A 354 -17.07 -28.40 -19.22
C ILE A 354 -15.56 -28.30 -19.00
N ASP A 355 -15.06 -27.11 -18.71
CA ASP A 355 -13.70 -26.85 -18.25
C ASP A 355 -13.76 -26.39 -16.79
N VAL A 356 -13.58 -27.33 -15.87
CA VAL A 356 -13.66 -27.06 -14.42
C VAL A 356 -12.57 -26.11 -13.96
N GLN A 357 -11.35 -26.21 -14.55
CA GLN A 357 -10.22 -25.36 -14.15
C GLN A 357 -10.47 -23.89 -14.52
N LYS A 358 -11.05 -23.67 -15.70
CA LYS A 358 -11.37 -22.32 -16.17
C LYS A 358 -12.78 -21.86 -15.77
N ARG A 359 -13.55 -22.72 -15.11
CA ARG A 359 -14.97 -22.50 -14.77
C ARG A 359 -15.77 -22.02 -15.96
N LYS A 360 -15.72 -22.78 -17.07
CA LYS A 360 -16.42 -22.47 -18.31
C LYS A 360 -17.21 -23.68 -18.77
N ILE A 361 -18.44 -23.44 -19.19
CA ILE A 361 -19.30 -24.46 -19.82
C ILE A 361 -19.64 -23.98 -21.23
N SER A 362 -19.40 -24.81 -22.21
CA SER A 362 -19.87 -24.59 -23.57
C SER A 362 -21.23 -25.27 -23.73
N LEU A 363 -22.17 -24.49 -24.24
CA LEU A 363 -23.57 -24.96 -24.43
C LEU A 363 -23.94 -24.96 -25.90
N GLY A 364 -24.80 -25.91 -26.27
CA GLY A 364 -25.52 -25.92 -27.54
C GLY A 364 -27.01 -25.67 -27.28
N ILE A 365 -27.71 -25.12 -28.25
CA ILE A 365 -29.18 -24.97 -28.22
C ILE A 365 -29.84 -26.26 -28.68
N VAL A 366 -30.83 -26.72 -27.92
CA VAL A 366 -31.76 -27.74 -28.37
C VAL A 366 -32.81 -27.05 -29.25
N GLU A 367 -32.84 -27.38 -30.56
CA GLU A 367 -33.89 -26.89 -31.48
C GLU A 367 -35.24 -27.39 -31.00
N THR A 368 -35.92 -26.66 -30.17
CA THR A 368 -37.33 -26.85 -29.91
C THR A 368 -38.10 -26.32 -31.12
N SER A 369 -38.55 -27.22 -31.96
CA SER A 369 -39.54 -26.94 -33.00
C SER A 369 -40.86 -26.47 -32.35
N LYS A 370 -40.93 -25.22 -31.92
CA LYS A 370 -42.18 -24.52 -31.67
C LYS A 370 -42.57 -23.77 -32.93
N LYS A 371 -43.24 -24.48 -33.83
CA LYS A 371 -44.24 -23.91 -34.73
C LYS A 371 -45.30 -23.18 -33.87
N ASN A 372 -45.22 -21.87 -33.82
CA ASN A 372 -46.39 -21.01 -33.67
C ASN A 372 -46.18 -19.76 -34.52
N VAL A 373 -46.29 -19.98 -35.82
CA VAL A 373 -46.61 -18.91 -36.78
C VAL A 373 -48.11 -18.74 -36.70
N ILE A 374 -48.58 -17.71 -35.98
CA ILE A 374 -49.90 -17.16 -36.19
C ILE A 374 -49.70 -15.98 -37.13
N TYR A 375 -50.02 -16.24 -38.40
CA TYR A 375 -50.31 -15.18 -39.36
C TYR A 375 -51.62 -14.49 -38.93
N LYS A 376 -51.56 -13.22 -38.66
CA LYS A 376 -52.64 -12.27 -38.90
C LYS A 376 -52.06 -10.96 -39.41
#